data_302d8971fdc5d2941aad8da00fdb8719
#
_entry.id   302d8971fdc5d2941aad8da00fdb8719
#
_cell.length_a   1.000
_cell.length_b   1.000
_cell.length_c   1.000
_cell.angle_alpha   90.00
_cell.angle_beta   90.00
_cell.angle_gamma   90.00
#
_symmetry.space_group_name_H-M   'P 1'
#
loop_
_entity.id
_entity.type
_entity.pdbx_description
1 polymer ?
#
loop_
_entity_poly.entity_id
_entity_poly.type
_entity_poly.pdbx_seq_one_letter_code
_entity_poly.pdbx_strand_id
1 'polypeptide(L)'
;MTKNLSPYFLLFLTLIFSHNLYATTDPTTVTIDTRTLLEKLISSRPSVGPSSSVATPVAYGVGWGTILLGVAGQNGTQYTHRPFGEYAAGFGIGNPNKFASLTTIVTMGGLDEFVRDGNVNFQLSRNLNSLNGAIAAGVENVAPWGADKRNKMNTYVVASRATILNLTKHFYMNIITSFGIGNSRFVHNYETHTDETGIFRPFASIGIQILPQAAVMFDYVGLTYNAGISVVPFLRFPLVMSLTAVDFTSRGGSHIPVAGSIGYSYNF
;
A
#
# COMPACT_ATOMS: atom_id res chain seq x y z
N MET A 1 -11.16 19.38 -22.73
CA MET A 1 -11.24 18.04 -23.36
C MET A 1 -11.33 17.02 -22.25
N THR A 2 -12.52 16.62 -21.90
CA THR A 2 -12.82 15.60 -20.89
C THR A 2 -12.52 14.22 -21.50
N LYS A 3 -11.39 13.61 -21.11
CA LYS A 3 -11.12 12.22 -21.48
C LYS A 3 -11.93 11.30 -20.56
N ASN A 4 -12.88 10.60 -21.17
CA ASN A 4 -13.70 9.58 -20.53
C ASN A 4 -12.81 8.51 -19.88
N LEU A 5 -12.99 8.29 -18.58
CA LEU A 5 -12.52 7.09 -17.91
C LEU A 5 -13.05 5.88 -18.65
N SER A 6 -12.20 4.90 -18.93
CA SER A 6 -12.57 3.68 -19.64
C SER A 6 -13.80 3.05 -18.98
N PRO A 7 -14.85 2.70 -19.73
CA PRO A 7 -16.08 2.10 -19.17
C PRO A 7 -15.81 0.79 -18.42
N TYR A 8 -14.69 0.13 -18.68
CA TYR A 8 -14.28 -1.10 -18.00
C TYR A 8 -13.85 -0.88 -16.55
N PHE A 9 -13.34 0.32 -16.20
CA PHE A 9 -12.98 0.64 -14.82
C PHE A 9 -14.23 0.86 -13.94
N LEU A 10 -15.25 1.51 -14.50
CA LEU A 10 -16.54 1.68 -13.81
C LEU A 10 -17.27 0.34 -13.64
N LEU A 11 -17.17 -0.56 -14.64
CA LEU A 11 -17.76 -1.91 -14.60
C LEU A 11 -17.08 -2.78 -13.52
N PHE A 12 -15.78 -2.64 -13.33
CA PHE A 12 -15.03 -3.37 -12.30
C PHE A 12 -15.41 -2.91 -10.88
N LEU A 13 -15.62 -1.62 -10.68
CA LEU A 13 -16.06 -1.08 -9.39
C LEU A 13 -17.52 -1.51 -9.08
N THR A 14 -18.40 -1.54 -10.07
CA THR A 14 -19.82 -1.98 -9.91
C THR A 14 -19.93 -3.48 -9.66
N LEU A 15 -19.07 -4.31 -10.27
CA LEU A 15 -19.06 -5.77 -10.03
C LEU A 15 -18.65 -6.15 -8.60
N ILE A 16 -17.78 -5.37 -7.95
CA ILE A 16 -17.37 -5.62 -6.56
C ILE A 16 -18.50 -5.31 -5.56
N PHE A 17 -19.36 -4.34 -5.88
CA PHE A 17 -20.50 -3.98 -5.03
C PHE A 17 -21.78 -4.78 -5.32
N SER A 18 -21.90 -5.43 -6.49
CA SER A 18 -23.13 -6.10 -6.90
C SER A 18 -23.28 -7.56 -6.42
N HIS A 19 -22.22 -8.19 -5.91
CA HIS A 19 -22.28 -9.62 -5.53
C HIS A 19 -22.90 -9.92 -4.15
N ASN A 20 -23.41 -8.92 -3.43
CA ASN A 20 -24.12 -9.13 -2.16
C ASN A 20 -25.60 -8.70 -2.17
N LEU A 21 -26.18 -8.46 -3.34
CA LEU A 21 -27.57 -8.05 -3.50
C LEU A 21 -28.37 -9.10 -4.30
N TYR A 22 -28.42 -10.35 -3.82
CA TYR A 22 -29.54 -11.21 -4.13
C TYR A 22 -30.62 -10.99 -3.07
N ALA A 23 -31.43 -9.94 -3.26
CA ALA A 23 -32.68 -9.80 -2.55
C ALA A 23 -33.71 -10.72 -3.20
N THR A 24 -34.27 -11.63 -2.45
CA THR A 24 -35.50 -12.31 -2.75
C THR A 24 -36.59 -11.26 -2.95
N THR A 25 -37.29 -11.38 -4.07
CA THR A 25 -38.37 -10.49 -4.53
C THR A 25 -39.53 -10.49 -3.57
N ASP A 26 -39.63 -9.43 -2.76
CA ASP A 26 -40.89 -8.96 -2.19
C ASP A 26 -40.89 -7.42 -2.27
N PRO A 27 -41.93 -6.77 -2.83
CA PRO A 27 -41.93 -5.33 -3.08
C PRO A 27 -42.32 -4.53 -1.84
N THR A 28 -41.70 -4.81 -0.72
CA THR A 28 -41.69 -3.91 0.43
C THR A 28 -40.48 -3.02 0.35
N THR A 29 -40.71 -1.72 0.33
CA THR A 29 -39.67 -0.68 0.38
C THR A 29 -38.62 -1.03 1.41
N VAL A 30 -37.47 -1.55 0.91
CA VAL A 30 -36.29 -1.77 1.74
C VAL A 30 -35.73 -0.39 2.08
N THR A 31 -36.20 0.20 3.17
CA THR A 31 -35.50 1.31 3.80
C THR A 31 -34.19 0.73 4.36
N ILE A 32 -33.11 0.90 3.60
CA ILE A 32 -31.77 0.60 4.10
C ILE A 32 -31.55 1.55 5.27
N ASP A 33 -31.69 1.03 6.48
CA ASP A 33 -31.31 1.78 7.68
C ASP A 33 -29.79 1.98 7.67
N THR A 34 -29.38 3.13 7.15
CA THR A 34 -27.99 3.55 7.04
C THR A 34 -27.28 3.51 8.38
N ARG A 35 -28.00 3.67 9.49
CA ARG A 35 -27.46 3.60 10.85
C ARG A 35 -27.08 2.16 11.20
N THR A 36 -27.96 1.21 10.98
CA THR A 36 -27.69 -0.23 11.20
C THR A 36 -26.57 -0.74 10.29
N LEU A 37 -26.52 -0.27 9.05
CA LEU A 37 -25.43 -0.59 8.12
C LEU A 37 -24.10 -0.03 8.60
N LEU A 38 -24.08 1.20 9.07
CA LEU A 38 -22.88 1.84 9.62
C LEU A 38 -22.41 1.16 10.91
N GLU A 39 -23.31 0.83 11.83
CA GLU A 39 -23.00 0.09 13.05
C GLU A 39 -22.42 -1.29 12.73
N LYS A 40 -22.94 -1.99 11.73
CA LYS A 40 -22.42 -3.26 11.27
C LYS A 40 -21.03 -3.13 10.64
N LEU A 41 -20.78 -2.09 9.85
CA LEU A 41 -19.46 -1.80 9.28
C LEU A 41 -18.44 -1.45 10.36
N ILE A 42 -18.82 -0.64 11.37
CA ILE A 42 -17.94 -0.25 12.47
C ILE A 42 -17.60 -1.43 13.38
N SER A 43 -18.52 -2.36 13.59
CA SER A 43 -18.30 -3.54 14.44
C SER A 43 -17.57 -4.67 13.72
N SER A 44 -17.45 -4.61 12.39
CA SER A 44 -16.78 -5.63 11.59
C SER A 44 -15.26 -5.56 11.77
N ARG A 45 -14.63 -6.72 11.97
CA ARG A 45 -13.17 -6.84 12.05
C ARG A 45 -12.69 -7.69 10.88
N PRO A 46 -12.06 -7.10 9.86
CA PRO A 46 -11.47 -7.86 8.77
C PRO A 46 -10.26 -8.68 9.25
N SER A 47 -9.96 -9.75 8.53
CA SER A 47 -8.81 -10.62 8.81
C SER A 47 -7.45 -9.93 8.60
N VAL A 48 -7.42 -8.88 7.80
CA VAL A 48 -6.27 -7.99 7.58
C VAL A 48 -6.73 -6.53 7.68
N GLY A 49 -5.81 -5.63 8.04
CA GLY A 49 -6.08 -4.19 8.00
C GLY A 49 -5.89 -3.61 6.60
N PRO A 50 -6.52 -2.46 6.31
CA PRO A 50 -6.20 -1.70 5.10
C PRO A 50 -4.76 -1.18 5.14
N SER A 51 -4.19 -0.87 3.98
CA SER A 51 -2.85 -0.28 3.88
C SER A 51 -2.76 1.05 4.63
N SER A 52 -1.59 1.36 5.15
CA SER A 52 -1.32 2.58 5.91
C SER A 52 -0.35 3.53 5.23
N SER A 53 0.16 3.15 4.05
CA SER A 53 1.12 3.91 3.26
C SER A 53 0.89 3.63 1.78
N VAL A 54 1.23 4.60 0.93
CA VAL A 54 1.18 4.49 -0.53
C VAL A 54 2.48 3.89 -1.06
N ALA A 55 3.60 4.58 -0.81
CA ALA A 55 4.91 4.26 -1.39
C ALA A 55 6.05 4.23 -0.37
N THR A 56 5.84 4.71 0.87
CA THR A 56 6.88 4.68 1.89
C THR A 56 6.91 3.36 2.63
N PRO A 57 8.09 2.87 3.05
CA PRO A 57 8.20 1.72 3.91
C PRO A 57 7.50 1.94 5.26
N VAL A 58 6.87 0.88 5.76
CA VAL A 58 6.31 0.80 7.10
C VAL A 58 7.13 -0.19 7.90
N ALA A 59 7.42 0.12 9.17
CA ALA A 59 8.32 -0.70 9.98
C ALA A 59 7.75 -2.05 10.43
N TYR A 60 6.43 -2.24 10.33
CA TYR A 60 5.79 -3.50 10.68
C TYR A 60 6.09 -4.56 9.62
N GLY A 61 6.92 -5.53 9.98
CA GLY A 61 7.24 -6.66 9.12
C GLY A 61 6.38 -7.88 9.41
N VAL A 62 6.40 -8.84 8.49
CA VAL A 62 5.69 -10.11 8.65
C VAL A 62 6.64 -11.18 9.19
N GLY A 63 6.10 -12.06 10.04
CA GLY A 63 6.84 -13.15 10.66
C GLY A 63 6.69 -14.48 9.92
N TRP A 64 7.27 -15.51 10.53
CA TRP A 64 7.15 -16.90 10.04
C TRP A 64 5.70 -17.30 9.85
N GLY A 65 5.43 -18.04 8.78
CA GLY A 65 4.08 -18.50 8.45
C GLY A 65 3.28 -17.53 7.58
N THR A 66 3.84 -16.35 7.22
CA THR A 66 3.15 -15.35 6.40
C THR A 66 3.67 -15.39 4.97
N ILE A 67 2.74 -15.51 4.01
CA ILE A 67 2.98 -15.34 2.57
C ILE A 67 2.25 -14.09 2.11
N LEU A 68 2.91 -13.30 1.27
CA LEU A 68 2.38 -12.09 0.66
C LEU A 68 2.34 -12.27 -0.85
N LEU A 69 1.23 -11.90 -1.48
CA LEU A 69 1.08 -11.82 -2.92
C LEU A 69 0.49 -10.46 -3.29
N GLY A 70 0.91 -9.90 -4.40
CA GLY A 70 0.42 -8.62 -4.85
C GLY A 70 0.50 -8.44 -6.35
N VAL A 71 -0.35 -7.58 -6.85
CA VAL A 71 -0.30 -7.03 -8.21
C VAL A 71 -0.58 -5.54 -8.11
N ALA A 72 0.20 -4.76 -8.83
CA ALA A 72 0.01 -3.32 -8.93
C ALA A 72 0.10 -2.88 -10.39
N GLY A 73 -0.57 -1.80 -10.70
CA GLY A 73 -0.51 -1.17 -12.02
C GLY A 73 -0.67 0.33 -11.90
N GLN A 74 -0.01 1.06 -12.79
CA GLN A 74 -0.02 2.51 -12.85
C GLN A 74 -0.22 2.98 -14.30
N ASN A 75 -0.99 4.05 -14.49
CA ASN A 75 -1.32 4.56 -15.83
C ASN A 75 -0.18 5.34 -16.50
N GLY A 76 0.98 5.38 -15.90
CA GLY A 76 2.18 6.07 -16.37
C GLY A 76 3.04 6.51 -15.21
N THR A 77 4.18 7.12 -15.51
CA THR A 77 5.02 7.81 -14.52
C THR A 77 4.82 9.33 -14.68
N GLN A 78 5.43 10.10 -13.81
CA GLN A 78 5.46 11.57 -13.93
C GLN A 78 6.04 12.05 -15.28
N TYR A 79 6.85 11.21 -15.94
CA TYR A 79 7.57 11.51 -17.17
C TYR A 79 6.98 10.83 -18.41
N THR A 80 6.26 9.75 -18.23
CA THR A 80 5.74 8.97 -19.35
C THR A 80 4.28 8.60 -19.13
N HIS A 81 3.48 8.62 -20.19
CA HIS A 81 2.10 8.13 -20.17
C HIS A 81 2.00 6.63 -20.51
N ARG A 82 3.12 5.90 -20.42
CA ARG A 82 3.11 4.45 -20.67
C ARG A 82 2.67 3.73 -19.40
N PRO A 83 1.55 3.02 -19.44
CA PRO A 83 1.13 2.22 -18.31
C PRO A 83 2.15 1.10 -18.06
N PHE A 84 2.33 0.77 -16.79
CA PHE A 84 3.15 -0.37 -16.38
C PHE A 84 2.49 -1.08 -15.20
N GLY A 85 2.92 -2.29 -14.94
CA GLY A 85 2.46 -3.03 -13.80
C GLY A 85 3.47 -4.07 -13.36
N GLU A 86 3.26 -4.57 -12.15
CA GLU A 86 4.15 -5.49 -11.48
C GLU A 86 3.39 -6.51 -10.65
N TYR A 87 4.03 -7.64 -10.43
CA TYR A 87 3.64 -8.68 -9.48
C TYR A 87 4.64 -8.68 -8.33
N ALA A 88 4.17 -9.04 -7.15
CA ALA A 88 5.01 -9.22 -5.98
C ALA A 88 4.65 -10.52 -5.27
N ALA A 89 5.67 -11.24 -4.82
CA ALA A 89 5.52 -12.37 -3.94
C ALA A 89 6.53 -12.26 -2.80
N GLY A 90 6.10 -12.54 -1.58
CA GLY A 90 6.96 -12.39 -0.42
C GLY A 90 6.63 -13.36 0.70
N PHE A 91 7.54 -13.46 1.64
CA PHE A 91 7.38 -14.27 2.84
C PHE A 91 8.15 -13.67 4.01
N GLY A 92 7.75 -14.06 5.23
CA GLY A 92 8.40 -13.66 6.47
C GLY A 92 9.13 -14.81 7.15
N ILE A 93 10.28 -14.51 7.74
CA ILE A 93 11.07 -15.42 8.58
C ILE A 93 11.29 -14.73 9.94
N GLY A 94 11.18 -15.52 11.04
CA GLY A 94 11.37 -15.01 12.38
C GLY A 94 10.09 -14.50 13.03
N ASN A 95 10.22 -13.77 14.13
CA ASN A 95 9.10 -13.25 14.90
C ASN A 95 9.37 -11.81 15.33
N PRO A 96 8.69 -10.82 14.73
CA PRO A 96 8.95 -9.41 15.01
C PRO A 96 8.59 -8.99 16.44
N ASN A 97 7.71 -9.74 17.12
CA ASN A 97 7.30 -9.45 18.50
C ASN A 97 8.29 -9.98 19.54
N LYS A 98 9.06 -11.03 19.21
CA LYS A 98 10.03 -11.63 20.15
C LYS A 98 11.43 -11.08 19.94
N PHE A 99 11.93 -11.12 18.70
CA PHE A 99 13.29 -10.71 18.35
C PHE A 99 13.31 -9.78 17.16
N ALA A 100 13.18 -10.35 15.95
CA ALA A 100 13.12 -9.67 14.69
C ALA A 100 12.48 -10.59 13.65
N SER A 101 12.01 -10.01 12.55
CA SER A 101 11.60 -10.75 11.36
C SER A 101 12.29 -10.20 10.13
N LEU A 102 12.63 -11.09 9.22
CA LEU A 102 13.09 -10.76 7.88
C LEU A 102 11.92 -10.98 6.91
N THR A 103 11.45 -9.92 6.29
CA THR A 103 10.50 -9.96 5.18
C THR A 103 11.28 -9.93 3.88
N THR A 104 11.05 -10.90 3.01
CA THR A 104 11.63 -10.97 1.66
C THR A 104 10.53 -10.83 0.65
N ILE A 105 10.70 -9.93 -0.34
CA ILE A 105 9.75 -9.70 -1.42
C ILE A 105 10.50 -9.74 -2.74
N VAL A 106 10.01 -10.56 -3.67
CA VAL A 106 10.44 -10.57 -5.07
C VAL A 106 9.40 -9.79 -5.85
N THR A 107 9.83 -8.74 -6.54
CA THR A 107 9.00 -7.94 -7.43
C THR A 107 9.35 -8.28 -8.87
N MET A 108 8.33 -8.49 -9.70
CA MET A 108 8.45 -8.86 -11.10
C MET A 108 7.66 -7.88 -11.95
N GLY A 109 8.34 -7.13 -12.80
CA GLY A 109 7.75 -6.15 -13.70
C GLY A 109 7.35 -6.76 -15.05
N GLY A 110 6.49 -6.04 -15.76
CA GLY A 110 6.02 -6.43 -17.09
C GLY A 110 4.75 -7.28 -17.02
N LEU A 111 3.57 -6.63 -17.01
CA LEU A 111 2.29 -7.36 -17.14
C LEU A 111 2.12 -8.00 -18.52
N ASP A 112 2.85 -7.52 -19.51
CA ASP A 112 2.89 -7.99 -20.91
C ASP A 112 3.86 -9.17 -21.09
N GLU A 113 4.96 -9.19 -20.33
CA GLU A 113 5.95 -10.28 -20.36
C GLU A 113 6.31 -10.66 -18.94
N PHE A 114 5.74 -11.76 -18.47
CA PHE A 114 5.95 -12.26 -17.11
C PHE A 114 7.43 -12.47 -16.80
N VAL A 115 7.90 -11.89 -15.65
CA VAL A 115 9.30 -12.01 -15.17
C VAL A 115 10.36 -11.33 -16.07
N ARG A 116 9.99 -10.48 -17.04
CA ARG A 116 10.96 -9.76 -17.86
C ARG A 116 11.94 -8.93 -17.04
N ASP A 117 11.40 -8.19 -16.09
CA ASP A 117 12.14 -7.28 -15.21
C ASP A 117 11.87 -7.65 -13.75
N GLY A 118 12.73 -7.28 -12.84
CA GLY A 118 12.44 -7.46 -11.41
C GLY A 118 13.63 -7.32 -10.50
N ASN A 119 13.36 -7.49 -9.21
CA ASN A 119 14.33 -7.34 -8.15
C ASN A 119 13.90 -8.09 -6.88
N VAL A 120 14.79 -8.14 -5.91
CA VAL A 120 14.53 -8.70 -4.59
C VAL A 120 14.69 -7.60 -3.54
N ASN A 121 13.78 -7.57 -2.58
CA ASN A 121 13.74 -6.60 -1.49
C ASN A 121 13.76 -7.32 -0.14
N PHE A 122 14.51 -6.78 0.82
CA PHE A 122 14.62 -7.31 2.16
C PHE A 122 14.30 -6.23 3.20
N GLN A 123 13.55 -6.59 4.22
CA GLN A 123 13.29 -5.73 5.36
C GLN A 123 13.47 -6.52 6.66
N LEU A 124 14.36 -6.07 7.53
CA LEU A 124 14.52 -6.55 8.89
C LEU A 124 13.70 -5.66 9.83
N SER A 125 12.75 -6.24 10.56
CA SER A 125 11.79 -5.51 11.38
C SER A 125 11.75 -6.04 12.81
N ARG A 126 11.48 -5.13 13.76
CA ARG A 126 11.23 -5.46 15.16
C ARG A 126 10.10 -4.62 15.71
N ASN A 127 9.10 -5.26 16.32
CA ASN A 127 8.02 -4.59 17.02
C ASN A 127 8.49 -4.13 18.41
N LEU A 128 8.08 -2.93 18.77
CA LEU A 128 8.31 -2.30 20.08
C LEU A 128 6.96 -2.24 20.81
N ASN A 129 6.52 -3.38 21.35
CA ASN A 129 5.17 -3.56 21.87
C ASN A 129 4.81 -2.54 22.98
N SER A 130 5.77 -2.16 23.82
CA SER A 130 5.58 -1.14 24.88
C SER A 130 5.27 0.25 24.34
N LEU A 131 5.65 0.55 23.09
CA LEU A 131 5.45 1.84 22.43
C LEU A 131 4.34 1.79 21.36
N ASN A 132 3.66 0.66 21.19
CA ASN A 132 2.76 0.40 20.04
C ASN A 132 3.43 0.75 18.70
N GLY A 133 4.73 0.48 18.60
CA GLY A 133 5.56 0.88 17.47
C GLY A 133 6.37 -0.28 16.91
N ALA A 134 7.12 0.04 15.85
CA ALA A 134 8.08 -0.85 15.23
C ALA A 134 9.26 -0.04 14.67
N ILE A 135 10.39 -0.70 14.50
CA ILE A 135 11.55 -0.18 13.75
C ILE A 135 11.93 -1.20 12.69
N ALA A 136 12.41 -0.71 11.55
CA ALA A 136 12.93 -1.56 10.49
C ALA A 136 14.07 -0.90 9.75
N ALA A 137 14.91 -1.76 9.16
CA ALA A 137 15.90 -1.39 8.16
C ALA A 137 15.67 -2.26 6.92
N GLY A 138 15.80 -1.69 5.74
CA GLY A 138 15.57 -2.43 4.51
C GLY A 138 16.54 -2.07 3.41
N VAL A 139 16.62 -3.01 2.46
CA VAL A 139 17.36 -2.89 1.22
C VAL A 139 16.43 -3.30 0.09
N GLU A 140 16.29 -2.42 -0.89
CA GLU A 140 15.46 -2.65 -2.07
C GLU A 140 16.32 -2.70 -3.33
N ASN A 141 15.81 -3.31 -4.36
CA ASN A 141 16.47 -3.49 -5.64
C ASN A 141 17.79 -4.25 -5.53
N VAL A 142 17.79 -5.33 -4.75
CA VAL A 142 18.90 -6.28 -4.66
C VAL A 142 18.77 -7.30 -5.78
N ALA A 143 19.91 -7.68 -6.39
CA ALA A 143 19.95 -8.62 -7.51
C ALA A 143 18.92 -8.31 -8.64
N PRO A 144 18.90 -7.09 -9.17
CA PRO A 144 17.94 -6.69 -10.19
C PRO A 144 18.23 -7.40 -11.53
N TRP A 145 17.16 -7.69 -12.29
CA TRP A 145 17.26 -8.20 -13.65
C TRP A 145 16.42 -7.40 -14.63
N GLY A 146 16.65 -7.59 -15.93
CA GLY A 146 15.97 -6.85 -16.99
C GLY A 146 16.22 -5.35 -16.91
N ALA A 147 15.17 -4.55 -17.04
CA ALA A 147 15.24 -3.09 -17.00
C ALA A 147 15.58 -2.56 -15.59
N ASP A 148 15.25 -3.30 -14.54
CA ASP A 148 15.52 -2.91 -13.14
C ASP A 148 17.01 -2.83 -12.81
N LYS A 149 17.88 -3.42 -13.63
CA LYS A 149 19.35 -3.22 -13.54
C LYS A 149 19.79 -1.76 -13.63
N ARG A 150 18.96 -0.90 -14.20
CA ARG A 150 19.25 0.54 -14.28
C ARG A 150 18.94 1.27 -12.98
N ASN A 151 18.07 0.71 -12.16
CA ASN A 151 17.71 1.27 -10.86
C ASN A 151 18.81 0.95 -9.84
N LYS A 152 19.15 1.92 -9.02
CA LYS A 152 20.16 1.72 -7.97
C LYS A 152 19.56 0.98 -6.78
N MET A 153 20.42 0.27 -6.08
CA MET A 153 20.06 -0.31 -4.77
C MET A 153 19.68 0.82 -3.81
N ASN A 154 18.59 0.62 -3.11
CA ASN A 154 18.04 1.57 -2.15
C ASN A 154 18.12 0.99 -0.74
N THR A 155 18.56 1.81 0.22
CA THR A 155 18.61 1.45 1.64
C THR A 155 17.83 2.45 2.45
N TYR A 156 17.19 1.98 3.51
CA TYR A 156 16.43 2.85 4.41
C TYR A 156 16.40 2.33 5.84
N VAL A 157 16.07 3.23 6.75
CA VAL A 157 15.63 2.92 8.10
C VAL A 157 14.32 3.64 8.36
N VAL A 158 13.43 3.00 9.09
CA VAL A 158 12.08 3.52 9.37
C VAL A 158 11.62 3.14 10.76
N ALA A 159 10.91 4.06 11.41
CA ALA A 159 10.14 3.81 12.62
C ALA A 159 8.66 4.06 12.33
N SER A 160 7.79 3.21 12.87
CA SER A 160 6.34 3.33 12.74
C SER A 160 5.68 3.23 14.10
N ARG A 161 4.56 3.93 14.26
CA ARG A 161 3.75 3.89 15.48
C ARG A 161 2.27 3.79 15.13
N ALA A 162 1.57 2.88 15.81
CA ALA A 162 0.13 2.79 15.77
C ALA A 162 -0.47 3.54 16.98
N THR A 163 -1.40 4.44 16.72
CA THR A 163 -2.12 5.21 17.74
C THR A 163 -3.61 5.00 17.58
N ILE A 164 -4.27 4.57 18.64
CA ILE A 164 -5.72 4.37 18.64
C ILE A 164 -6.36 5.58 19.32
N LEU A 165 -7.19 6.29 18.58
CA LEU A 165 -8.00 7.40 19.09
C LEU A 165 -9.42 6.90 19.33
N ASN A 166 -9.85 6.91 20.58
CA ASN A 166 -11.23 6.61 20.97
C ASN A 166 -12.06 7.88 20.84
N LEU A 167 -12.82 8.02 19.75
CA LEU A 167 -13.67 9.20 19.50
C LEU A 167 -15.02 9.08 20.21
N THR A 168 -15.55 7.86 20.33
CA THR A 168 -16.77 7.54 21.08
C THR A 168 -16.65 6.14 21.68
N LYS A 169 -17.62 5.72 22.50
CA LYS A 169 -17.68 4.36 23.09
C LYS A 169 -17.69 3.25 22.02
N HIS A 170 -18.08 3.55 20.78
CA HIS A 170 -18.27 2.57 19.71
C HIS A 170 -17.43 2.88 18.46
N PHE A 171 -16.74 4.02 18.43
CA PHE A 171 -15.94 4.42 17.28
C PHE A 171 -14.51 4.77 17.71
N TYR A 172 -13.57 3.99 17.21
CA TYR A 172 -12.14 4.25 17.35
C TYR A 172 -11.52 4.39 15.97
N MET A 173 -10.53 5.25 15.88
CA MET A 173 -9.75 5.52 14.69
C MET A 173 -8.33 5.02 14.95
N ASN A 174 -7.81 4.17 14.09
CA ASN A 174 -6.42 3.74 14.16
C ASN A 174 -5.60 4.59 13.18
N ILE A 175 -4.56 5.24 13.70
CA ILE A 175 -3.63 6.06 12.93
C ILE A 175 -2.27 5.38 12.98
N ILE A 176 -1.71 5.08 11.81
CA ILE A 176 -0.35 4.58 11.67
C ILE A 176 0.50 5.69 11.06
N THR A 177 1.51 6.12 11.80
CA THR A 177 2.50 7.09 11.33
C THR A 177 3.84 6.39 11.14
N SER A 178 4.54 6.73 10.06
CA SER A 178 5.90 6.26 9.80
C SER A 178 6.80 7.43 9.47
N PHE A 179 8.04 7.34 9.94
CA PHE A 179 9.08 8.31 9.63
C PHE A 179 10.40 7.56 9.41
N GLY A 180 11.11 7.91 8.37
CA GLY A 180 12.36 7.26 8.02
C GLY A 180 13.29 8.13 7.20
N ILE A 181 14.46 7.58 6.92
CA ILE A 181 15.45 8.15 6.00
C ILE A 181 15.89 7.05 5.04
N GLY A 182 16.10 7.41 3.79
CA GLY A 182 16.57 6.49 2.75
C GLY A 182 17.32 7.20 1.65
N ASN A 183 18.05 6.42 0.85
CA ASN A 183 18.81 6.92 -0.29
C ASN A 183 18.12 6.56 -1.62
N SER A 184 18.80 6.78 -2.73
CA SER A 184 18.38 6.45 -4.10
C SER A 184 16.96 6.94 -4.41
N ARG A 185 15.92 6.10 -4.39
CA ARG A 185 14.56 6.49 -4.77
C ARG A 185 13.95 7.61 -3.90
N PHE A 186 14.49 7.85 -2.71
CA PHE A 186 14.08 8.98 -1.86
C PHE A 186 14.83 10.27 -2.21
N VAL A 187 15.84 10.21 -3.10
CA VAL A 187 16.74 11.32 -3.46
C VAL A 187 16.72 11.55 -4.97
N HIS A 188 15.63 11.17 -5.64
CA HIS A 188 15.53 11.35 -7.09
C HIS A 188 15.70 12.83 -7.47
N ASN A 189 16.65 13.09 -8.36
CA ASN A 189 16.85 14.43 -8.92
C ASN A 189 16.00 14.59 -10.17
N TYR A 190 14.99 15.44 -10.09
CA TYR A 190 14.05 15.67 -11.19
C TYR A 190 14.67 16.40 -12.39
N GLU A 191 15.72 17.18 -12.16
CA GLU A 191 16.40 17.90 -13.25
C GLU A 191 17.26 16.95 -14.09
N THR A 192 17.93 16.01 -13.43
CA THR A 192 18.82 15.04 -14.10
C THR A 192 18.15 13.70 -14.39
N HIS A 193 16.94 13.48 -13.87
CA HIS A 193 16.21 12.21 -13.93
C HIS A 193 17.04 11.02 -13.40
N THR A 194 17.87 11.25 -12.40
CA THR A 194 18.74 10.24 -11.80
C THR A 194 18.56 10.14 -10.30
N ASP A 195 18.69 8.92 -9.78
CA ASP A 195 18.78 8.69 -8.35
C ASP A 195 20.20 9.07 -7.88
N GLU A 196 20.30 9.92 -6.88
CA GLU A 196 21.58 10.30 -6.30
C GLU A 196 21.99 9.27 -5.24
N THR A 197 23.22 8.77 -5.33
CA THR A 197 23.81 7.86 -4.35
C THR A 197 24.58 8.61 -3.27
N GLY A 198 24.56 8.07 -2.06
CA GLY A 198 25.33 8.63 -0.93
C GLY A 198 24.64 9.74 -0.17
N ILE A 199 23.50 10.23 -0.62
CA ILE A 199 22.66 11.19 0.09
C ILE A 199 21.46 10.45 0.68
N PHE A 200 21.07 10.80 1.90
CA PHE A 200 19.86 10.29 2.56
C PHE A 200 18.86 11.43 2.72
N ARG A 201 17.60 11.15 2.39
CA ARG A 201 16.50 12.10 2.57
C ARG A 201 15.41 11.51 3.46
N PRO A 202 14.70 12.35 4.23
CA PRO A 202 13.59 11.91 5.04
C PRO A 202 12.39 11.52 4.18
N PHE A 203 11.63 10.56 4.66
CA PHE A 203 10.30 10.24 4.17
C PHE A 203 9.36 10.04 5.36
N ALA A 204 8.08 10.22 5.13
CA ALA A 204 7.06 10.04 6.16
C ALA A 204 5.76 9.56 5.54
N SER A 205 4.96 8.87 6.34
CA SER A 205 3.59 8.52 5.97
C SER A 205 2.64 8.61 7.15
N ILE A 206 1.37 8.80 6.82
CA ILE A 206 0.26 8.71 7.75
C ILE A 206 -0.88 7.95 7.08
N GLY A 207 -1.29 6.85 7.70
CA GLY A 207 -2.49 6.10 7.35
C GLY A 207 -3.54 6.27 8.43
N ILE A 208 -4.72 6.73 8.05
CA ILE A 208 -5.85 6.97 8.96
C ILE A 208 -6.94 5.97 8.60
N GLN A 209 -7.15 5.00 9.47
CA GLN A 209 -8.21 4.01 9.31
C GLN A 209 -9.54 4.63 9.76
N ILE A 210 -10.33 5.08 8.80
CA ILE A 210 -11.62 5.73 9.02
C ILE A 210 -12.76 4.73 9.28
N LEU A 211 -12.59 3.49 8.82
CA LEU A 211 -13.46 2.34 9.09
C LEU A 211 -12.57 1.11 9.32
N PRO A 212 -13.04 0.06 9.98
CA PRO A 212 -12.27 -1.18 10.12
C PRO A 212 -11.74 -1.75 8.79
N GLN A 213 -12.45 -1.50 7.70
CA GLN A 213 -12.14 -1.98 6.34
C GLN A 213 -11.59 -0.90 5.41
N ALA A 214 -11.46 0.37 5.85
CA ALA A 214 -11.06 1.46 4.97
C ALA A 214 -10.11 2.44 5.65
N ALA A 215 -9.10 2.86 4.92
CA ALA A 215 -8.14 3.89 5.33
C ALA A 215 -7.89 4.90 4.22
N VAL A 216 -7.53 6.11 4.62
CA VAL A 216 -6.90 7.11 3.77
C VAL A 216 -5.41 7.18 4.10
N MET A 217 -4.59 7.43 3.10
CA MET A 217 -3.13 7.39 3.21
C MET A 217 -2.53 8.64 2.60
N PHE A 218 -1.48 9.15 3.24
CA PHE A 218 -0.68 10.26 2.74
C PHE A 218 0.79 9.96 2.98
N ASP A 219 1.62 10.17 1.96
CA ASP A 219 3.05 9.95 2.01
C ASP A 219 3.81 11.18 1.54
N TYR A 220 4.95 11.41 2.16
CA TYR A 220 6.02 12.26 1.67
C TYR A 220 7.24 11.39 1.36
N VAL A 221 7.68 11.38 0.12
CA VAL A 221 8.81 10.56 -0.36
C VAL A 221 9.89 11.48 -0.92
N GLY A 222 10.72 11.99 -0.01
CA GLY A 222 11.87 12.83 -0.37
C GLY A 222 11.53 14.18 -1.00
N LEU A 223 10.73 14.22 -2.06
CA LEU A 223 10.33 15.44 -2.79
C LEU A 223 8.87 15.46 -3.18
N THR A 224 8.22 14.29 -3.26
CA THR A 224 6.85 14.13 -3.76
C THR A 224 5.88 13.81 -2.65
N TYR A 225 4.62 14.18 -2.86
CA TYR A 225 3.51 13.84 -1.99
C TYR A 225 2.57 12.89 -2.71
N ASN A 226 2.21 11.81 -2.04
CA ASN A 226 1.26 10.83 -2.54
C ASN A 226 0.05 10.77 -1.63
N ALA A 227 -1.11 10.47 -2.20
CA ALA A 227 -2.34 10.26 -1.44
C ALA A 227 -3.09 9.03 -1.98
N GLY A 228 -3.80 8.34 -1.12
CA GLY A 228 -4.54 7.16 -1.54
C GLY A 228 -5.61 6.74 -0.56
N ILE A 229 -6.41 5.81 -1.04
CA ILE A 229 -7.40 5.08 -0.24
C ILE A 229 -7.09 3.60 -0.31
N SER A 230 -7.32 2.91 0.79
CA SER A 230 -7.19 1.45 0.87
C SER A 230 -8.43 0.84 1.48
N VAL A 231 -8.86 -0.28 0.94
CA VAL A 231 -10.04 -1.00 1.43
C VAL A 231 -9.78 -2.50 1.54
N VAL A 232 -10.42 -3.12 2.51
CA VAL A 232 -10.51 -4.57 2.68
C VAL A 232 -11.96 -4.97 2.35
N PRO A 233 -12.24 -5.38 1.10
CA PRO A 233 -13.62 -5.60 0.66
C PRO A 233 -14.29 -6.81 1.34
N PHE A 234 -13.50 -7.77 1.85
CA PHE A 234 -14.00 -9.00 2.43
C PHE A 234 -13.49 -9.18 3.87
N LEU A 235 -14.40 -9.44 4.82
CA LEU A 235 -14.04 -9.61 6.22
C LEU A 235 -13.18 -10.85 6.50
N ARG A 236 -13.46 -11.95 5.80
CA ARG A 236 -12.82 -13.24 6.03
C ARG A 236 -11.72 -13.58 5.03
N PHE A 237 -11.69 -12.90 3.91
CA PHE A 237 -10.69 -13.10 2.88
C PHE A 237 -9.66 -11.98 2.96
N PRO A 238 -8.38 -12.29 3.21
CA PRO A 238 -7.35 -11.30 3.51
C PRO A 238 -6.85 -10.60 2.24
N LEU A 239 -7.75 -9.91 1.56
CA LEU A 239 -7.49 -9.15 0.35
C LEU A 239 -7.57 -7.65 0.65
N VAL A 240 -6.54 -6.92 0.24
CA VAL A 240 -6.45 -5.46 0.38
C VAL A 240 -6.40 -4.86 -1.03
N MET A 241 -7.19 -3.84 -1.26
CA MET A 241 -7.17 -3.07 -2.51
C MET A 241 -6.81 -1.63 -2.20
N SER A 242 -6.03 -1.00 -3.08
CA SER A 242 -5.68 0.41 -2.93
C SER A 242 -5.76 1.15 -4.26
N LEU A 243 -6.13 2.42 -4.18
CA LEU A 243 -6.11 3.36 -5.29
C LEU A 243 -5.37 4.62 -4.82
N THR A 244 -4.38 5.05 -5.60
CA THR A 244 -3.44 6.08 -5.17
C THR A 244 -3.16 7.08 -6.29
N ALA A 245 -3.00 8.34 -5.90
CA ALA A 245 -2.45 9.41 -6.75
C ALA A 245 -0.99 9.63 -6.33
N VAL A 246 -0.08 9.42 -7.26
CA VAL A 246 1.36 9.54 -7.04
C VAL A 246 1.78 10.95 -7.44
N ASP A 247 2.58 11.62 -6.60
CA ASP A 247 3.01 13.01 -6.79
C ASP A 247 1.86 13.97 -7.17
N PHE A 248 0.82 13.97 -6.33
CA PHE A 248 -0.36 14.80 -6.59
C PHE A 248 -0.06 16.32 -6.58
N THR A 249 1.11 16.71 -6.14
CA THR A 249 1.60 18.10 -6.20
C THR A 249 2.29 18.43 -7.52
N SER A 250 2.45 17.47 -8.43
CA SER A 250 3.10 17.58 -9.73
C SER A 250 4.51 18.20 -9.69
N ARG A 251 5.24 17.98 -8.60
CA ARG A 251 6.61 18.49 -8.46
C ARG A 251 7.61 17.77 -9.36
N GLY A 252 7.31 16.52 -9.70
CA GLY A 252 8.16 15.69 -10.56
C GLY A 252 7.78 15.70 -12.03
N GLY A 253 6.71 16.41 -12.44
CA GLY A 253 6.26 16.39 -13.83
C GLY A 253 4.89 17.04 -14.04
N SER A 254 4.39 17.02 -15.28
CA SER A 254 3.10 17.63 -15.65
C SER A 254 1.90 16.68 -15.51
N HIS A 255 2.11 15.45 -15.08
CA HIS A 255 1.09 14.40 -15.00
C HIS A 255 1.01 13.82 -13.58
N ILE A 256 -0.20 13.64 -13.07
CA ILE A 256 -0.45 12.94 -11.81
C ILE A 256 -0.78 11.49 -12.15
N PRO A 257 0.17 10.56 -11.91
CA PRO A 257 -0.09 9.15 -12.15
C PRO A 257 -1.08 8.59 -11.13
N VAL A 258 -1.95 7.70 -11.60
CA VAL A 258 -2.87 6.95 -10.74
C VAL A 258 -2.43 5.49 -10.75
N ALA A 259 -2.23 4.93 -9.57
CA ALA A 259 -1.87 3.54 -9.37
C ALA A 259 -2.98 2.80 -8.62
N GLY A 260 -3.19 1.54 -9.01
CA GLY A 260 -4.06 0.60 -8.31
C GLY A 260 -3.27 -0.63 -7.87
N SER A 261 -3.59 -1.18 -6.72
CA SER A 261 -2.97 -2.41 -6.24
C SER A 261 -3.97 -3.35 -5.58
N ILE A 262 -3.68 -4.64 -5.65
CA ILE A 262 -4.37 -5.70 -4.96
C ILE A 262 -3.32 -6.53 -4.24
N GLY A 263 -3.47 -6.68 -2.93
CA GLY A 263 -2.60 -7.47 -2.07
C GLY A 263 -3.36 -8.57 -1.37
N TYR A 264 -2.72 -9.71 -1.19
CA TYR A 264 -3.22 -10.85 -0.45
C TYR A 264 -2.17 -11.30 0.56
N SER A 265 -2.61 -11.57 1.80
CA SER A 265 -1.73 -12.03 2.88
C SER A 265 -2.31 -13.31 3.48
N TYR A 266 -1.52 -14.36 3.55
CA TYR A 266 -1.93 -15.65 4.12
C TYR A 266 -0.98 -16.06 5.24
N ASN A 267 -1.56 -16.47 6.37
CA ASN A 267 -0.83 -17.04 7.51
C ASN A 267 -1.22 -18.52 7.66
N PHE A 268 -0.22 -19.40 7.79
CA PHE A 268 -0.38 -20.85 8.00
C PHE A 268 0.25 -21.31 9.31
#